data_859dc7fdfa5126e620e7282243f1ac65
#
_entry.id   859dc7fdfa5126e620e7282243f1ac65
#
_cell.length_a   1.000
_cell.length_b   1.000
_cell.length_c   1.000
_cell.angle_alpha   90.00
_cell.angle_beta   90.00
_cell.angle_gamma   90.00
#
_symmetry.space_group_name_H-M   'P 1'
#
loop_
_entity.id
_entity.type
_entity.pdbx_description
1 polymer ?
#
loop_
_entity_poly.entity_id
_entity_poly.type
_entity_poly.pdbx_seq_one_letter_code
_entity_poly.pdbx_strand_id
1 'polypeptide(L)'
;MKRQNDIILFVTLLFLVACTEEVKTPSIDFPIDGINNLFVDIDEQRMPGCALGIIHNGEYVFKNGYGLANLEHSIPIDSSSMFRTGSLSKQFTAMAIAILSERGKLDLDTDVHEYLPELIDYGYKVTVRQMIHHLAGMGDYDPDLFFITDGKPFDFGNKNFWTIEEFFGAVSQVALRMPPETKWQYSNLAYFLLAHVVERVSGMTLREFSDREIFTPLGMSKTFFNDNVNTPVENRVDGYKKINENSYEIYMTNLNFIGDGGVYTNIDDFIKWDRNFYDNQLDSASDNLISVTTTPFDFEARENKLFGESQYAFGHFVGSSHGQEVIGHTGGWVGFNTVYLRYPDLSLSIVNFCNSTDVSAANLGNEAAKISINWLTKK
;
A
#
# COMPACT_ATOMS: atom_id res chain seq x y z
N MET A 1 34.15 83.38 -9.40
CA MET A 1 34.43 82.47 -10.52
C MET A 1 35.05 81.22 -9.90
N LYS A 2 34.23 80.14 -9.68
CA LYS A 2 34.71 78.77 -9.28
C LYS A 2 34.45 77.83 -10.42
N ARG A 3 35.52 77.26 -10.94
CA ARG A 3 35.48 76.18 -11.93
C ARG A 3 35.12 74.90 -11.22
N GLN A 4 34.07 74.23 -11.68
CA GLN A 4 33.65 72.90 -11.29
C GLN A 4 34.33 71.92 -12.22
N ASN A 5 35.12 70.98 -11.66
CA ASN A 5 35.72 69.87 -12.39
C ASN A 5 34.79 68.68 -12.36
N ASP A 6 34.21 68.30 -13.45
CA ASP A 6 33.45 67.07 -13.63
C ASP A 6 34.42 65.88 -13.84
N ILE A 7 34.43 64.96 -12.90
CA ILE A 7 35.12 63.65 -13.02
C ILE A 7 34.14 62.69 -13.60
N ILE A 8 34.32 62.25 -14.83
CA ILE A 8 33.59 61.21 -15.49
C ILE A 8 34.22 59.87 -15.09
N LEU A 9 33.48 59.09 -14.29
CA LEU A 9 33.85 57.72 -13.90
C LEU A 9 33.37 56.73 -14.94
N PHE A 10 34.30 56.15 -15.71
CA PHE A 10 34.01 55.04 -16.63
C PHE A 10 33.93 53.75 -15.85
N VAL A 11 32.71 53.19 -15.66
CA VAL A 11 32.51 51.85 -15.13
C VAL A 11 32.54 50.86 -16.28
N THR A 12 33.62 50.12 -16.38
CA THR A 12 33.78 48.98 -17.32
C THR A 12 33.08 47.77 -16.78
N LEU A 13 31.92 47.42 -17.29
CA LEU A 13 31.18 46.21 -16.93
C LEU A 13 31.80 45.00 -17.66
N LEU A 14 32.58 44.20 -16.95
CA LEU A 14 33.06 42.90 -17.45
C LEU A 14 31.90 41.90 -17.40
N PHE A 15 31.36 41.53 -18.56
CA PHE A 15 30.49 40.36 -18.69
C PHE A 15 31.33 39.07 -18.64
N LEU A 16 31.28 38.38 -17.51
CA LEU A 16 31.71 36.98 -17.42
C LEU A 16 30.63 36.11 -18.05
N VAL A 17 30.84 35.69 -19.31
CA VAL A 17 30.08 34.61 -19.93
C VAL A 17 30.54 33.31 -19.27
N ALA A 18 29.81 32.84 -18.27
CA ALA A 18 29.96 31.49 -17.79
C ALA A 18 29.36 30.55 -18.84
N CYS A 19 30.17 29.87 -19.62
CA CYS A 19 29.74 28.70 -20.37
C CYS A 19 29.39 27.62 -19.33
N THR A 20 28.11 27.47 -19.02
CA THR A 20 27.61 26.24 -18.43
C THR A 20 27.54 25.21 -19.55
N GLU A 21 28.52 24.31 -19.61
CA GLU A 21 28.33 23.05 -20.34
C GLU A 21 27.13 22.34 -19.68
N GLU A 22 25.99 22.32 -20.38
CA GLU A 22 24.93 21.39 -20.09
C GLU A 22 25.53 19.97 -20.22
N VAL A 23 25.79 19.34 -19.11
CA VAL A 23 26.02 17.88 -19.07
C VAL A 23 24.71 17.25 -19.55
N LYS A 24 24.61 16.98 -20.85
CA LYS A 24 23.57 16.14 -21.43
C LYS A 24 23.75 14.76 -20.83
N THR A 25 23.06 14.46 -19.74
CA THR A 25 22.75 13.10 -19.35
C THR A 25 22.05 12.45 -20.56
N PRO A 26 22.55 11.33 -21.09
CA PRO A 26 21.85 10.65 -22.16
C PRO A 26 20.48 10.25 -21.62
N SER A 27 19.42 10.87 -22.12
CA SER A 27 18.05 10.42 -21.88
C SER A 27 17.91 9.09 -22.61
N ILE A 28 18.11 7.99 -21.89
CA ILE A 28 17.66 6.69 -22.37
C ILE A 28 16.15 6.79 -22.37
N ASP A 29 15.54 6.86 -23.55
CA ASP A 29 14.09 6.97 -23.67
C ASP A 29 13.43 5.81 -22.93
N PHE A 30 12.58 6.14 -21.97
CA PHE A 30 11.82 5.14 -21.23
C PHE A 30 10.89 4.39 -22.21
N PRO A 31 10.76 3.04 -22.12
CA PRO A 31 10.06 2.22 -23.11
C PRO A 31 8.52 2.32 -22.97
N ILE A 32 7.97 3.51 -23.20
CA ILE A 32 6.55 3.86 -23.06
C ILE A 32 5.65 2.91 -23.84
N ASP A 33 5.98 2.63 -25.10
CA ASP A 33 5.18 1.75 -25.96
C ASP A 33 5.12 0.31 -25.39
N GLY A 34 6.23 -0.18 -24.84
CA GLY A 34 6.27 -1.49 -24.19
C GLY A 34 5.35 -1.58 -22.99
N ILE A 35 5.25 -0.50 -22.20
CA ILE A 35 4.32 -0.42 -21.06
C ILE A 35 2.87 -0.32 -21.54
N ASN A 36 2.56 0.59 -22.49
CA ASN A 36 1.20 0.76 -22.98
C ASN A 36 0.65 -0.53 -23.61
N ASN A 37 1.48 -1.31 -24.31
CA ASN A 37 1.08 -2.58 -24.90
C ASN A 37 0.60 -3.62 -23.88
N LEU A 38 0.99 -3.52 -22.60
CA LEU A 38 0.47 -4.40 -21.55
C LEU A 38 -1.02 -4.17 -21.27
N PHE A 39 -1.56 -3.01 -21.61
CA PHE A 39 -2.91 -2.56 -21.25
C PHE A 39 -3.81 -2.34 -22.48
N VAL A 40 -3.34 -2.64 -23.69
CA VAL A 40 -4.05 -2.32 -24.94
C VAL A 40 -5.46 -2.91 -24.98
N ASP A 41 -5.64 -4.16 -24.55
CA ASP A 41 -6.96 -4.80 -24.56
C ASP A 41 -7.95 -4.12 -23.59
N ILE A 42 -7.45 -3.57 -22.49
CA ILE A 42 -8.26 -2.87 -21.49
C ILE A 42 -8.83 -1.58 -22.08
N ASP A 43 -8.01 -0.81 -22.76
CA ASP A 43 -8.41 0.46 -23.37
C ASP A 43 -9.31 0.28 -24.59
N GLU A 44 -8.94 -0.64 -25.50
CA GLU A 44 -9.71 -0.91 -26.72
C GLU A 44 -11.12 -1.41 -26.42
N GLN A 45 -11.27 -2.28 -25.41
CA GLN A 45 -12.55 -2.84 -25.03
C GLN A 45 -13.35 -1.96 -24.07
N ARG A 46 -12.77 -0.84 -23.58
CA ARG A 46 -13.41 0.09 -22.63
C ARG A 46 -13.97 -0.63 -21.39
N MET A 47 -13.20 -1.55 -20.84
CA MET A 47 -13.54 -2.35 -19.66
C MET A 47 -13.03 -1.69 -18.37
N PRO A 48 -13.36 -2.24 -17.17
CA PRO A 48 -12.68 -1.84 -15.94
C PRO A 48 -11.17 -2.03 -16.08
N GLY A 49 -10.38 -1.18 -15.46
CA GLY A 49 -8.96 -1.14 -15.76
C GLY A 49 -8.06 -0.83 -14.59
N CYS A 50 -6.97 -0.11 -14.87
CA CYS A 50 -5.91 0.08 -13.88
C CYS A 50 -5.32 1.49 -13.94
N ALA A 51 -4.78 1.96 -12.79
CA ALA A 51 -3.85 3.07 -12.72
C ALA A 51 -2.45 2.52 -12.43
N LEU A 52 -1.50 2.80 -13.33
CA LEU A 52 -0.10 2.38 -13.22
C LEU A 52 0.81 3.57 -12.97
N GLY A 53 1.71 3.44 -11.99
CA GLY A 53 2.83 4.34 -11.77
C GLY A 53 4.16 3.58 -11.74
N ILE A 54 5.18 4.12 -12.41
CA ILE A 54 6.57 3.63 -12.39
C ILE A 54 7.44 4.75 -11.85
N ILE A 55 8.02 4.52 -10.68
CA ILE A 55 8.82 5.49 -9.93
C ILE A 55 10.28 5.10 -10.05
N HIS A 56 11.14 6.05 -10.39
CA HIS A 56 12.58 5.86 -10.37
C HIS A 56 13.24 7.09 -9.74
N ASN A 57 14.13 6.87 -8.77
CA ASN A 57 14.76 7.93 -7.99
C ASN A 57 13.76 8.92 -7.35
N GLY A 58 12.63 8.40 -6.86
CA GLY A 58 11.59 9.17 -6.20
C GLY A 58 10.72 10.02 -7.12
N GLU A 59 10.82 9.88 -8.46
CA GLU A 59 10.00 10.60 -9.43
C GLU A 59 9.28 9.62 -10.37
N TYR A 60 8.07 10.00 -10.84
CA TYR A 60 7.41 9.22 -11.87
C TYR A 60 8.15 9.35 -13.19
N VAL A 61 8.72 8.25 -13.70
CA VAL A 61 9.19 8.13 -15.07
C VAL A 61 8.05 7.76 -16.03
N PHE A 62 6.99 7.18 -15.46
CA PHE A 62 5.75 6.89 -16.17
C PHE A 62 4.57 6.85 -15.20
N LYS A 63 3.42 7.41 -15.59
CA LYS A 63 2.13 7.18 -14.93
C LYS A 63 1.00 7.31 -15.93
N ASN A 64 0.04 6.39 -15.88
CA ASN A 64 -1.13 6.41 -16.76
C ASN A 64 -2.31 5.67 -16.15
N GLY A 65 -3.52 6.04 -16.54
CA GLY A 65 -4.75 5.29 -16.30
C GLY A 65 -5.19 4.59 -17.57
N TYR A 66 -5.72 3.38 -17.46
CA TYR A 66 -6.22 2.55 -18.53
C TYR A 66 -7.62 2.04 -18.18
N GLY A 67 -8.53 2.05 -19.15
CA GLY A 67 -9.90 1.60 -18.96
C GLY A 67 -10.77 2.56 -18.16
N LEU A 68 -11.86 2.05 -17.57
CA LEU A 68 -12.93 2.85 -16.98
C LEU A 68 -13.03 2.68 -15.46
N ALA A 69 -13.08 3.82 -14.77
CA ALA A 69 -13.37 3.94 -13.33
C ALA A 69 -14.84 3.65 -13.03
N ASN A 70 -15.74 4.02 -13.96
CA ASN A 70 -17.16 3.77 -13.88
C ASN A 70 -17.67 3.40 -15.28
N LEU A 71 -18.24 2.21 -15.42
CA LEU A 71 -18.77 1.70 -16.69
C LEU A 71 -20.05 2.39 -17.10
N GLU A 72 -20.96 2.72 -16.14
CA GLU A 72 -22.26 3.31 -16.41
C GLU A 72 -22.14 4.72 -17.03
N HIS A 73 -21.18 5.50 -16.53
CA HIS A 73 -20.92 6.86 -16.96
C HIS A 73 -19.73 7.00 -17.91
N SER A 74 -19.08 5.89 -18.26
CA SER A 74 -17.88 5.89 -19.10
C SER A 74 -16.76 6.83 -18.59
N ILE A 75 -16.57 6.89 -17.26
CA ILE A 75 -15.55 7.72 -16.64
C ILE A 75 -14.21 6.99 -16.76
N PRO A 76 -13.18 7.59 -17.39
CA PRO A 76 -11.87 6.97 -17.51
C PRO A 76 -11.15 6.94 -16.16
N ILE A 77 -10.23 5.98 -16.02
CA ILE A 77 -9.25 5.97 -14.94
C ILE A 77 -8.15 6.98 -15.24
N ASP A 78 -7.72 7.71 -14.21
CA ASP A 78 -6.56 8.61 -14.24
C ASP A 78 -5.73 8.48 -12.95
N SER A 79 -4.67 9.30 -12.82
CA SER A 79 -3.78 9.25 -11.65
C SER A 79 -4.43 9.71 -10.35
N SER A 80 -5.55 10.42 -10.41
CA SER A 80 -6.31 10.90 -9.25
C SER A 80 -7.42 9.92 -8.83
N SER A 81 -7.68 8.89 -9.61
CA SER A 81 -8.70 7.87 -9.35
C SER A 81 -8.41 7.14 -8.05
N MET A 82 -9.43 7.06 -7.16
CA MET A 82 -9.30 6.53 -5.81
C MET A 82 -9.66 5.04 -5.75
N PHE A 83 -8.68 4.21 -5.46
CA PHE A 83 -8.83 2.75 -5.37
C PHE A 83 -8.83 2.27 -3.93
N ARG A 84 -9.63 1.25 -3.62
CA ARG A 84 -9.48 0.45 -2.41
C ARG A 84 -8.32 -0.52 -2.60
N THR A 85 -7.28 -0.41 -1.76
CA THR A 85 -6.01 -1.09 -2.02
C THR A 85 -5.91 -2.51 -1.46
N GLY A 86 -6.97 -2.99 -0.79
CA GLY A 86 -6.95 -4.31 -0.17
C GLY A 86 -5.78 -4.45 0.80
N SER A 87 -5.07 -5.57 0.74
CA SER A 87 -3.99 -5.90 1.68
C SER A 87 -2.75 -5.00 1.58
N LEU A 88 -2.61 -4.12 0.58
CA LEU A 88 -1.60 -3.05 0.64
C LEU A 88 -1.80 -2.14 1.86
N SER A 89 -2.99 -2.11 2.44
CA SER A 89 -3.29 -1.36 3.67
C SER A 89 -2.47 -1.83 4.88
N LYS A 90 -2.05 -3.10 4.89
CA LYS A 90 -1.31 -3.69 6.01
C LYS A 90 0.00 -2.96 6.33
N GLN A 91 0.68 -2.43 5.32
CA GLN A 91 1.89 -1.65 5.53
C GLN A 91 1.64 -0.38 6.35
N PHE A 92 0.48 0.26 6.20
CA PHE A 92 0.12 1.44 7.00
C PHE A 92 -0.29 1.07 8.43
N THR A 93 -1.01 -0.04 8.61
CA THR A 93 -1.34 -0.57 9.93
C THR A 93 -0.08 -0.97 10.70
N ALA A 94 0.83 -1.68 10.04
CA ALA A 94 2.11 -2.07 10.63
C ALA A 94 3.01 -0.86 10.93
N MET A 95 3.01 0.17 10.06
CA MET A 95 3.70 1.44 10.32
C MET A 95 3.14 2.15 11.55
N ALA A 96 1.81 2.16 11.74
CA ALA A 96 1.19 2.75 12.94
C ALA A 96 1.66 2.03 14.22
N ILE A 97 1.73 0.70 14.20
CA ILE A 97 2.30 -0.09 15.31
C ILE A 97 3.79 0.23 15.51
N ALA A 98 4.57 0.32 14.43
CA ALA A 98 6.01 0.66 14.51
C ALA A 98 6.23 2.03 15.15
N ILE A 99 5.46 3.05 14.76
CA ILE A 99 5.52 4.40 15.34
C ILE A 99 5.22 4.36 16.84
N LEU A 100 4.18 3.62 17.26
CA LEU A 100 3.85 3.49 18.69
C LEU A 100 4.94 2.77 19.47
N SER A 101 5.55 1.75 18.86
CA SER A 101 6.66 1.02 19.47
C SER A 101 7.92 1.88 19.62
N GLU A 102 8.32 2.61 18.59
CA GLU A 102 9.48 3.52 18.62
C GLU A 102 9.32 4.65 19.65
N ARG A 103 8.08 5.09 19.89
CA ARG A 103 7.74 6.05 20.95
C ARG A 103 7.67 5.43 22.35
N GLY A 104 7.97 4.13 22.50
CA GLY A 104 7.89 3.41 23.77
C GLY A 104 6.46 3.32 24.34
N LYS A 105 5.43 3.46 23.49
CA LYS A 105 4.02 3.34 23.89
C LYS A 105 3.50 1.91 23.78
N LEU A 106 4.18 1.07 23.01
CA LEU A 106 3.82 -0.30 22.73
C LEU A 106 5.11 -1.14 22.73
N ASP A 107 5.06 -2.30 23.40
CA ASP A 107 6.09 -3.32 23.29
C ASP A 107 5.60 -4.44 22.38
N LEU A 108 6.34 -4.67 21.28
CA LEU A 108 6.00 -5.69 20.27
C LEU A 108 5.98 -7.12 20.84
N ASP A 109 6.71 -7.38 21.91
CA ASP A 109 6.84 -8.71 22.52
C ASP A 109 5.91 -8.93 23.72
N THR A 110 5.08 -7.94 24.04
CA THR A 110 4.01 -8.08 25.04
C THR A 110 2.86 -8.93 24.49
N ASP A 111 2.19 -9.68 25.40
CA ASP A 111 0.99 -10.46 25.05
C ASP A 111 -0.13 -9.53 24.60
N VAL A 112 -0.78 -9.87 23.49
CA VAL A 112 -1.87 -9.08 22.92
C VAL A 112 -3.02 -8.85 23.89
N HIS A 113 -3.24 -9.76 24.86
CA HIS A 113 -4.27 -9.63 25.89
C HIS A 113 -4.05 -8.43 26.83
N GLU A 114 -2.81 -7.93 26.96
CA GLU A 114 -2.55 -6.68 27.70
C GLU A 114 -3.18 -5.47 27.01
N TYR A 115 -3.32 -5.51 25.70
CA TYR A 115 -3.96 -4.44 24.90
C TYR A 115 -5.43 -4.73 24.61
N LEU A 116 -5.78 -6.00 24.41
CA LEU A 116 -7.13 -6.46 24.03
C LEU A 116 -7.60 -7.56 25.00
N PRO A 117 -7.96 -7.20 26.24
CA PRO A 117 -8.37 -8.19 27.27
C PRO A 117 -9.71 -8.89 26.96
N GLU A 118 -10.45 -8.42 25.94
CA GLU A 118 -11.69 -9.04 25.48
C GLU A 118 -11.48 -10.31 24.65
N LEU A 119 -10.24 -10.55 24.17
CA LEU A 119 -9.93 -11.75 23.41
C LEU A 119 -10.08 -12.99 24.30
N ILE A 120 -10.57 -14.08 23.70
CA ILE A 120 -10.60 -15.39 24.37
C ILE A 120 -9.18 -15.78 24.81
N ASP A 121 -9.07 -16.48 25.95
CA ASP A 121 -7.80 -17.07 26.36
C ASP A 121 -7.31 -18.08 25.30
N TYR A 122 -6.21 -17.75 24.65
CA TYR A 122 -5.60 -18.61 23.64
C TYR A 122 -4.82 -19.79 24.20
N GLY A 123 -4.58 -19.83 25.52
CA GLY A 123 -3.70 -20.83 26.16
C GLY A 123 -2.21 -20.67 25.79
N TYR A 124 -1.87 -19.65 25.08
CA TYR A 124 -0.51 -19.28 24.63
C TYR A 124 -0.32 -17.77 24.71
N LYS A 125 0.91 -17.34 24.97
CA LYS A 125 1.30 -15.95 24.75
C LYS A 125 1.30 -15.67 23.25
N VAL A 126 0.51 -14.69 22.81
CA VAL A 126 0.47 -14.19 21.44
C VAL A 126 0.96 -12.75 21.44
N THR A 127 2.05 -12.46 20.74
CA THR A 127 2.64 -11.13 20.72
C THR A 127 2.21 -10.32 19.52
N VAL A 128 2.24 -8.99 19.66
CA VAL A 128 2.00 -8.05 18.55
C VAL A 128 2.98 -8.31 17.38
N ARG A 129 4.24 -8.63 17.71
CA ARG A 129 5.25 -9.01 16.72
C ARG A 129 4.82 -10.24 15.91
N GLN A 130 4.35 -11.29 16.57
CA GLN A 130 3.86 -12.49 15.89
C GLN A 130 2.65 -12.20 14.99
N MET A 131 1.77 -11.31 15.41
CA MET A 131 0.62 -10.89 14.61
C MET A 131 1.05 -10.15 13.33
N ILE A 132 1.98 -9.18 13.43
CA ILE A 132 2.52 -8.44 12.29
C ILE A 132 3.12 -9.40 11.25
N HIS A 133 3.89 -10.39 11.70
CA HIS A 133 4.63 -11.31 10.85
C HIS A 133 3.83 -12.56 10.43
N HIS A 134 2.52 -12.64 10.75
CA HIS A 134 1.67 -13.79 10.44
C HIS A 134 2.13 -15.12 11.10
N LEU A 135 2.69 -15.02 12.30
CA LEU A 135 3.20 -16.12 13.11
C LEU A 135 2.38 -16.38 14.37
N ALA A 136 1.30 -15.63 14.57
CA ALA A 136 0.45 -15.73 15.76
C ALA A 136 -0.40 -17.02 15.83
N GLY A 137 -0.44 -17.83 14.78
CA GLY A 137 -1.32 -19.01 14.72
C GLY A 137 -2.80 -18.68 14.56
N MET A 138 -3.13 -17.40 14.32
CA MET A 138 -4.49 -16.94 14.04
C MET A 138 -4.93 -17.41 12.65
N GLY A 139 -6.21 -17.80 12.52
CA GLY A 139 -6.83 -18.09 11.23
C GLY A 139 -7.04 -16.82 10.42
N ASP A 140 -7.62 -17.01 9.23
CA ASP A 140 -8.13 -15.92 8.41
C ASP A 140 -9.66 -15.86 8.51
N TYR A 141 -10.29 -14.91 7.81
CA TYR A 141 -11.73 -14.83 7.62
C TYR A 141 -12.25 -16.00 6.79
N ASP A 142 -12.24 -17.18 7.39
CA ASP A 142 -12.74 -18.38 6.76
C ASP A 142 -14.22 -18.51 7.07
N PRO A 143 -15.09 -18.70 6.09
CA PRO A 143 -16.53 -18.90 6.31
C PRO A 143 -16.84 -20.00 7.34
N ASP A 144 -15.98 -21.02 7.43
CA ASP A 144 -16.14 -22.12 8.39
C ASP A 144 -15.80 -21.72 9.85
N LEU A 145 -15.08 -20.60 10.06
CA LEU A 145 -14.77 -20.06 11.38
C LEU A 145 -15.86 -19.10 11.91
N PHE A 146 -16.63 -18.50 11.02
CA PHE A 146 -17.62 -17.50 11.33
C PHE A 146 -19.05 -18.04 11.26
N PHE A 147 -19.39 -19.01 12.06
CA PHE A 147 -20.78 -19.24 12.45
C PHE A 147 -21.20 -18.16 13.46
N ILE A 148 -21.23 -16.92 12.98
CA ILE A 148 -21.56 -15.80 13.81
C ILE A 148 -23.04 -15.58 13.69
N THR A 149 -23.75 -15.69 14.83
CA THR A 149 -25.15 -15.37 15.01
C THR A 149 -26.09 -16.04 13.98
N ASP A 150 -26.97 -16.87 14.41
CA ASP A 150 -28.03 -17.53 13.67
C ASP A 150 -27.63 -18.62 12.63
N GLY A 151 -26.40 -19.14 12.69
CA GLY A 151 -25.96 -20.25 11.82
C GLY A 151 -25.88 -19.89 10.34
N LYS A 152 -25.74 -18.61 9.99
CA LYS A 152 -25.56 -18.16 8.62
C LYS A 152 -24.07 -17.97 8.30
N PRO A 153 -23.60 -18.43 7.13
CA PRO A 153 -22.24 -18.18 6.72
C PRO A 153 -21.96 -16.69 6.56
N PHE A 154 -20.75 -16.26 6.92
CA PHE A 154 -20.29 -14.90 6.69
C PHE A 154 -20.07 -14.68 5.17
N ASP A 155 -20.73 -13.67 4.60
CA ASP A 155 -20.58 -13.28 3.20
C ASP A 155 -19.88 -11.90 3.12
N PHE A 156 -18.68 -11.85 2.59
CA PHE A 156 -17.88 -10.64 2.43
C PHE A 156 -18.35 -9.71 1.32
N GLY A 157 -19.36 -10.12 0.52
CA GLY A 157 -19.86 -9.34 -0.59
C GLY A 157 -20.82 -8.21 -0.16
N ASN A 158 -21.51 -7.65 -1.14
CA ASN A 158 -22.43 -6.51 -0.99
C ASN A 158 -23.66 -6.80 -0.12
N LYS A 159 -23.82 -8.02 0.37
CA LYS A 159 -25.06 -8.50 0.98
C LYS A 159 -25.11 -8.31 2.49
N ASN A 160 -23.98 -8.19 3.16
CA ASN A 160 -23.90 -8.07 4.60
C ASN A 160 -23.25 -6.76 5.00
N PHE A 161 -23.84 -6.10 5.99
CA PHE A 161 -23.26 -4.94 6.64
C PHE A 161 -22.83 -5.35 8.05
N TRP A 162 -21.58 -4.99 8.42
CA TRP A 162 -21.04 -5.18 9.75
C TRP A 162 -20.46 -3.87 10.25
N THR A 163 -20.79 -3.50 11.48
CA THR A 163 -20.04 -2.47 12.19
C THR A 163 -18.69 -3.04 12.64
N ILE A 164 -17.76 -2.16 12.96
CA ILE A 164 -16.45 -2.55 13.49
C ILE A 164 -16.62 -3.29 14.82
N GLU A 165 -17.50 -2.80 15.69
CA GLU A 165 -17.80 -3.38 17.02
C GLU A 165 -18.42 -4.77 16.91
N GLU A 166 -19.40 -4.96 16.02
CA GLU A 166 -20.03 -6.26 15.79
C GLU A 166 -18.98 -7.28 15.32
N PHE A 167 -18.13 -6.87 14.37
CA PHE A 167 -17.08 -7.73 13.85
C PHE A 167 -16.02 -8.04 14.92
N PHE A 168 -15.58 -7.04 15.70
CA PHE A 168 -14.64 -7.25 16.82
C PHE A 168 -15.23 -8.22 17.86
N GLY A 169 -16.50 -8.04 18.26
CA GLY A 169 -17.17 -8.93 19.21
C GLY A 169 -17.20 -10.38 18.74
N ALA A 170 -17.35 -10.57 17.43
CA ALA A 170 -17.36 -11.89 16.83
C ALA A 170 -15.96 -12.53 16.79
N VAL A 171 -14.95 -11.81 16.30
CA VAL A 171 -13.60 -12.36 16.11
C VAL A 171 -12.84 -12.50 17.43
N SER A 172 -13.20 -11.74 18.46
CA SER A 172 -12.59 -11.84 19.80
C SER A 172 -12.79 -13.21 20.46
N GLN A 173 -13.76 -13.99 19.99
CA GLN A 173 -14.08 -15.33 20.47
C GLN A 173 -13.50 -16.47 19.60
N VAL A 174 -12.71 -16.13 18.59
CA VAL A 174 -12.11 -17.12 17.67
C VAL A 174 -10.80 -17.66 18.25
N ALA A 175 -10.72 -18.98 18.44
CA ALA A 175 -9.52 -19.65 18.95
C ALA A 175 -8.39 -19.65 17.89
N LEU A 176 -7.15 -19.82 18.36
CA LEU A 176 -6.01 -20.07 17.46
C LEU A 176 -6.21 -21.37 16.68
N ARG A 177 -5.72 -21.41 15.45
CA ARG A 177 -5.66 -22.64 14.65
C ARG A 177 -4.48 -23.53 15.01
N MET A 178 -3.41 -22.93 15.52
CA MET A 178 -2.19 -23.62 15.92
C MET A 178 -1.44 -22.75 16.93
N PRO A 179 -0.49 -23.34 17.70
CA PRO A 179 0.39 -22.56 18.55
C PRO A 179 1.17 -21.51 17.73
N PRO A 180 1.47 -20.34 18.33
CA PRO A 180 2.31 -19.33 17.70
C PRO A 180 3.66 -19.92 17.24
N GLU A 181 4.22 -19.38 16.16
CA GLU A 181 5.51 -19.77 15.56
C GLU A 181 5.61 -21.24 15.11
N THR A 182 4.50 -21.98 15.09
CA THR A 182 4.49 -23.34 14.53
C THR A 182 4.64 -23.32 13.02
N LYS A 183 3.93 -22.41 12.36
CA LYS A 183 3.93 -22.25 10.93
C LYS A 183 3.50 -20.83 10.56
N TRP A 184 4.12 -20.28 9.55
CA TRP A 184 3.63 -19.02 8.98
C TRP A 184 2.24 -19.23 8.35
N GLN A 185 1.31 -18.41 8.70
CA GLN A 185 -0.04 -18.41 8.14
C GLN A 185 -0.55 -16.99 8.02
N TYR A 186 -0.76 -16.55 6.78
CA TYR A 186 -1.36 -15.25 6.52
C TYR A 186 -2.67 -15.09 7.27
N SER A 187 -2.87 -13.94 7.90
CA SER A 187 -4.05 -13.66 8.71
C SER A 187 -4.50 -12.21 8.54
N ASN A 188 -5.65 -12.01 7.92
CA ASN A 188 -6.35 -10.73 7.91
C ASN A 188 -6.86 -10.41 9.31
N LEU A 189 -7.34 -11.43 10.03
CA LEU A 189 -7.79 -11.28 11.41
C LEU A 189 -6.74 -10.64 12.32
N ALA A 190 -5.48 -11.07 12.22
CA ALA A 190 -4.38 -10.49 12.99
C ALA A 190 -4.26 -8.98 12.74
N TYR A 191 -4.33 -8.56 11.49
CA TYR A 191 -4.22 -7.14 11.11
C TYR A 191 -5.45 -6.31 11.47
N PHE A 192 -6.63 -6.89 11.44
CA PHE A 192 -7.83 -6.26 12.00
C PHE A 192 -7.66 -6.00 13.50
N LEU A 193 -7.18 -6.99 14.26
CA LEU A 193 -6.91 -6.83 15.69
C LEU A 193 -5.79 -5.83 15.98
N LEU A 194 -4.75 -5.75 15.12
CA LEU A 194 -3.70 -4.73 15.22
C LEU A 194 -4.27 -3.30 15.10
N ALA A 195 -5.32 -3.08 14.30
CA ALA A 195 -6.03 -1.80 14.28
C ALA A 195 -6.59 -1.42 15.65
N HIS A 196 -7.16 -2.39 16.36
CA HIS A 196 -7.67 -2.17 17.74
C HIS A 196 -6.54 -1.99 18.75
N VAL A 197 -5.39 -2.65 18.56
CA VAL A 197 -4.19 -2.36 19.38
C VAL A 197 -3.76 -0.91 19.21
N VAL A 198 -3.72 -0.38 17.98
CA VAL A 198 -3.43 1.06 17.73
C VAL A 198 -4.42 1.93 18.48
N GLU A 199 -5.70 1.63 18.40
CA GLU A 199 -6.76 2.40 19.07
C GLU A 199 -6.60 2.40 20.60
N ARG A 200 -6.38 1.24 21.21
CA ARG A 200 -6.20 1.11 22.66
C ARG A 200 -4.97 1.85 23.18
N VAL A 201 -3.87 1.75 22.47
CA VAL A 201 -2.61 2.36 22.87
C VAL A 201 -2.57 3.87 22.62
N SER A 202 -3.16 4.33 21.53
CA SER A 202 -3.12 5.75 21.14
C SER A 202 -4.30 6.59 21.64
N GLY A 203 -5.44 5.96 21.94
CA GLY A 203 -6.71 6.61 22.21
C GLY A 203 -7.38 7.24 20.98
N MET A 204 -6.95 6.86 19.77
CA MET A 204 -7.48 7.30 18.48
C MET A 204 -7.82 6.10 17.62
N THR A 205 -8.87 6.18 16.80
CA THR A 205 -9.12 5.15 15.79
C THR A 205 -7.91 4.98 14.86
N LEU A 206 -7.76 3.80 14.22
CA LEU A 206 -6.67 3.60 13.25
C LEU A 206 -6.70 4.67 12.15
N ARG A 207 -7.90 5.08 11.70
CA ARG A 207 -8.08 6.17 10.73
C ARG A 207 -7.47 7.47 11.24
N GLU A 208 -7.92 7.95 12.42
CA GLU A 208 -7.42 9.20 13.00
C GLU A 208 -5.92 9.18 13.27
N PHE A 209 -5.41 8.04 13.77
CA PHE A 209 -3.99 7.88 14.02
C PHE A 209 -3.18 7.95 12.72
N SER A 210 -3.60 7.21 11.69
CA SER A 210 -2.90 7.16 10.41
C SER A 210 -2.98 8.50 9.67
N ASP A 211 -4.11 9.19 9.72
CA ASP A 211 -4.27 10.53 9.14
C ASP A 211 -3.29 11.51 9.79
N ARG A 212 -3.16 11.48 11.13
CA ARG A 212 -2.32 12.40 11.89
C ARG A 212 -0.84 12.06 11.80
N GLU A 213 -0.48 10.78 11.89
CA GLU A 213 0.91 10.35 12.09
C GLU A 213 1.60 9.84 10.82
N ILE A 214 0.82 9.52 9.76
CA ILE A 214 1.34 8.97 8.51
C ILE A 214 0.95 9.84 7.33
N PHE A 215 -0.34 9.95 7.02
CA PHE A 215 -0.78 10.52 5.76
C PHE A 215 -0.57 12.04 5.68
N THR A 216 -0.89 12.77 6.75
CA THR A 216 -0.67 14.23 6.81
C THR A 216 0.81 14.61 6.77
N PRO A 217 1.71 14.00 7.58
CA PRO A 217 3.14 14.28 7.50
C PRO A 217 3.74 14.02 6.13
N LEU A 218 3.31 12.96 5.45
CA LEU A 218 3.75 12.63 4.10
C LEU A 218 3.08 13.48 3.00
N GLY A 219 2.07 14.29 3.34
CA GLY A 219 1.29 15.06 2.38
C GLY A 219 0.36 14.19 1.51
N MET A 220 0.00 12.98 1.94
CA MET A 220 -0.92 12.06 1.27
C MET A 220 -2.38 12.47 1.52
N SER A 221 -2.76 13.65 1.05
CA SER A 221 -3.99 14.36 1.41
C SER A 221 -5.29 13.69 0.95
N LYS A 222 -5.22 12.72 0.06
CA LYS A 222 -6.37 11.96 -0.46
C LYS A 222 -6.41 10.53 0.09
N THR A 223 -5.36 10.09 0.78
CA THR A 223 -5.24 8.73 1.33
C THR A 223 -5.83 8.65 2.73
N PHE A 224 -6.62 7.62 3.00
CA PHE A 224 -7.23 7.39 4.31
C PHE A 224 -7.70 5.94 4.48
N PHE A 225 -7.85 5.47 5.72
CA PHE A 225 -8.61 4.28 6.03
C PHE A 225 -10.10 4.58 5.96
N ASN A 226 -10.85 3.85 5.14
CA ASN A 226 -12.30 4.02 5.01
C ASN A 226 -13.05 3.11 5.99
N ASP A 227 -13.29 3.61 7.17
CA ASP A 227 -14.01 2.97 8.27
C ASP A 227 -15.54 3.14 8.20
N ASN A 228 -16.03 3.82 7.18
CA ASN A 228 -17.45 3.99 6.91
C ASN A 228 -17.73 3.96 5.40
N VAL A 229 -18.23 2.83 4.91
CA VAL A 229 -18.53 2.62 3.47
C VAL A 229 -19.61 3.55 2.93
N ASN A 230 -20.40 4.18 3.80
CA ASN A 230 -21.43 5.14 3.41
C ASN A 230 -20.88 6.55 3.19
N THR A 231 -19.62 6.82 3.55
CA THR A 231 -18.98 8.11 3.30
C THR A 231 -18.64 8.24 1.81
N PRO A 232 -19.08 9.30 1.12
CA PRO A 232 -18.68 9.55 -0.25
C PRO A 232 -17.15 9.72 -0.36
N VAL A 233 -16.55 9.08 -1.37
CA VAL A 233 -15.12 9.22 -1.69
C VAL A 233 -15.03 9.93 -3.04
N GLU A 234 -14.40 11.10 -3.06
CA GLU A 234 -14.18 11.87 -4.30
C GLU A 234 -13.31 11.05 -5.27
N ASN A 235 -13.65 11.04 -6.56
CA ASN A 235 -12.98 10.28 -7.61
C ASN A 235 -12.90 8.75 -7.36
N ARG A 236 -13.80 8.20 -6.52
CA ARG A 236 -13.83 6.78 -6.26
C ARG A 236 -14.10 5.99 -7.53
N VAL A 237 -13.29 4.97 -7.78
CA VAL A 237 -13.60 3.98 -8.80
C VAL A 237 -14.57 2.93 -8.26
N ASP A 238 -15.45 2.42 -9.10
CA ASP A 238 -16.29 1.29 -8.75
C ASP A 238 -15.51 -0.02 -9.01
N GLY A 239 -15.66 -0.97 -8.10
CA GLY A 239 -15.09 -2.30 -8.24
C GLY A 239 -16.03 -3.20 -9.04
N TYR A 240 -15.48 -4.04 -9.90
CA TYR A 240 -16.25 -4.88 -10.81
C TYR A 240 -15.84 -6.34 -10.73
N LYS A 241 -16.81 -7.22 -11.00
CA LYS A 241 -16.60 -8.64 -11.24
C LYS A 241 -17.13 -8.99 -12.62
N LYS A 242 -16.31 -9.67 -13.42
CA LYS A 242 -16.70 -10.15 -14.73
C LYS A 242 -17.67 -11.32 -14.60
N ILE A 243 -18.80 -11.24 -15.29
CA ILE A 243 -19.84 -12.27 -15.33
C ILE A 243 -19.68 -13.15 -16.58
N ASN A 244 -19.39 -12.52 -17.72
CA ASN A 244 -19.08 -13.16 -18.99
C ASN A 244 -18.23 -12.23 -19.85
N GLU A 245 -17.94 -12.63 -21.10
CA GLU A 245 -17.04 -11.87 -21.99
C GLU A 245 -17.41 -10.39 -22.14
N ASN A 246 -18.69 -10.04 -22.06
CA ASN A 246 -19.22 -8.71 -22.37
C ASN A 246 -19.95 -8.04 -21.20
N SER A 247 -19.96 -8.62 -20.01
CA SER A 247 -20.73 -8.07 -18.89
C SER A 247 -20.00 -8.15 -17.56
N TYR A 248 -20.26 -7.13 -16.77
CA TYR A 248 -19.74 -6.93 -15.43
C TYR A 248 -20.88 -6.68 -14.45
N GLU A 249 -20.68 -7.04 -13.19
CA GLU A 249 -21.50 -6.59 -12.07
C GLU A 249 -20.67 -5.66 -11.18
N ILE A 250 -21.33 -4.67 -10.55
CA ILE A 250 -20.70 -3.87 -9.50
C ILE A 250 -20.43 -4.80 -8.32
N TYR A 251 -19.17 -4.84 -7.90
CA TYR A 251 -18.71 -5.70 -6.82
C TYR A 251 -17.94 -4.89 -5.79
N MET A 252 -18.69 -4.31 -4.82
CA MET A 252 -18.19 -3.44 -3.77
C MET A 252 -18.48 -4.05 -2.39
N THR A 253 -17.68 -3.72 -1.40
CA THR A 253 -17.88 -4.19 -0.04
C THR A 253 -18.81 -3.28 0.75
N ASN A 254 -19.59 -3.87 1.67
CA ASN A 254 -20.40 -3.19 2.68
C ASN A 254 -19.77 -3.28 4.09
N LEU A 255 -18.50 -3.66 4.17
CA LEU A 255 -17.83 -3.88 5.45
C LEU A 255 -17.01 -2.64 5.86
N ASN A 256 -17.22 -2.21 7.11
CA ASN A 256 -16.56 -1.03 7.67
C ASN A 256 -15.21 -1.33 8.34
N PHE A 257 -14.90 -2.59 8.64
CA PHE A 257 -13.66 -2.91 9.33
C PHE A 257 -12.43 -2.64 8.47
N ILE A 258 -11.36 -2.23 9.15
CA ILE A 258 -10.10 -1.76 8.58
C ILE A 258 -8.91 -2.38 9.32
N GLY A 259 -7.71 -2.19 8.77
CA GLY A 259 -6.47 -2.67 9.37
C GLY A 259 -5.81 -3.75 8.51
N ASP A 260 -6.54 -4.80 8.18
CA ASP A 260 -6.15 -5.81 7.18
C ASP A 260 -6.26 -5.29 5.75
N GLY A 261 -7.17 -4.33 5.57
CA GLY A 261 -7.54 -3.66 4.35
C GLY A 261 -8.09 -2.26 4.64
N GLY A 262 -8.83 -1.69 3.68
CA GLY A 262 -9.64 -0.49 3.91
C GLY A 262 -9.02 0.83 3.51
N VAL A 263 -7.75 0.89 3.12
CA VAL A 263 -7.16 2.13 2.61
C VAL A 263 -7.70 2.43 1.21
N TYR A 264 -8.17 3.67 1.04
CA TYR A 264 -8.35 4.32 -0.25
C TYR A 264 -7.17 5.23 -0.53
N THR A 265 -6.63 5.15 -1.73
CA THR A 265 -5.54 6.01 -2.21
C THR A 265 -5.55 6.10 -3.74
N ASN A 266 -4.71 6.96 -4.28
CA ASN A 266 -4.43 7.07 -5.70
C ASN A 266 -2.90 7.04 -5.96
N ILE A 267 -2.50 6.94 -7.23
CA ILE A 267 -1.06 6.90 -7.53
C ILE A 267 -0.37 8.24 -7.28
N ASP A 268 -1.08 9.39 -7.34
CA ASP A 268 -0.50 10.70 -7.05
C ASP A 268 -0.10 10.88 -5.57
N ASP A 269 -0.81 10.21 -4.65
CA ASP A 269 -0.41 10.16 -3.23
C ASP A 269 0.61 9.05 -2.96
N PHE A 270 0.51 7.92 -3.66
CA PHE A 270 1.32 6.74 -3.34
C PHE A 270 2.83 6.94 -3.56
N ILE A 271 3.25 7.82 -4.45
CA ILE A 271 4.66 8.19 -4.62
C ILE A 271 5.25 8.81 -3.35
N LYS A 272 4.43 9.48 -2.52
CA LYS A 272 4.87 10.09 -1.27
C LYS A 272 5.17 9.02 -0.23
N TRP A 273 4.37 7.94 -0.23
CA TRP A 273 4.65 6.73 0.54
C TRP A 273 5.94 6.05 0.09
N ASP A 274 6.14 5.90 -1.22
CA ASP A 274 7.35 5.30 -1.79
C ASP A 274 8.61 6.08 -1.40
N ARG A 275 8.57 7.42 -1.50
CA ARG A 275 9.68 8.31 -1.12
C ARG A 275 10.09 8.16 0.33
N ASN A 276 9.13 7.90 1.23
CA ASN A 276 9.39 7.76 2.66
C ASN A 276 10.34 6.60 2.99
N PHE A 277 10.44 5.59 2.14
CA PHE A 277 11.40 4.50 2.33
C PHE A 277 12.85 4.90 2.05
N TYR A 278 13.08 5.99 1.34
CA TYR A 278 14.40 6.53 1.01
C TYR A 278 14.75 7.77 1.83
N ASP A 279 13.74 8.52 2.26
CA ASP A 279 13.88 9.75 3.05
C ASP A 279 12.73 9.80 4.07
N ASN A 280 12.96 9.23 5.25
CA ASN A 280 11.94 9.08 6.29
C ASN A 280 11.46 10.44 6.81
N GLN A 281 10.19 10.73 6.62
CA GLN A 281 9.52 11.95 7.07
C GLN A 281 8.57 11.70 8.26
N LEU A 282 8.41 10.44 8.72
CA LEU A 282 7.35 10.10 9.68
C LEU A 282 7.74 10.34 11.12
N ASP A 283 8.91 9.95 11.53
CA ASP A 283 9.32 10.18 12.92
C ASP A 283 10.79 10.62 12.99
N SER A 284 11.03 11.75 13.61
CA SER A 284 12.38 12.26 13.82
C SER A 284 13.08 11.64 15.03
N ALA A 285 12.39 10.79 15.81
CA ALA A 285 12.94 10.25 17.05
C ALA A 285 13.85 9.04 16.80
N SER A 286 13.73 8.36 15.65
CA SER A 286 14.51 7.16 15.34
C SER A 286 14.83 7.06 13.85
N ASP A 287 16.11 6.99 13.52
CA ASP A 287 16.59 6.65 12.16
C ASP A 287 16.26 5.18 11.79
N ASN A 288 15.70 4.41 12.71
CA ASN A 288 15.49 2.98 12.56
C ASN A 288 14.12 2.59 12.00
N LEU A 289 13.14 3.51 11.96
CA LEU A 289 11.74 3.16 11.61
C LEU A 289 11.63 2.41 10.28
N ILE A 290 12.28 2.90 9.23
CA ILE A 290 12.27 2.25 7.91
C ILE A 290 12.97 0.88 7.97
N SER A 291 14.12 0.80 8.62
CA SER A 291 14.85 -0.47 8.79
C SER A 291 13.99 -1.50 9.53
N VAL A 292 13.36 -1.14 10.63
CA VAL A 292 12.47 -2.02 11.40
C VAL A 292 11.32 -2.52 10.54
N THR A 293 10.69 -1.63 9.77
CA THR A 293 9.50 -1.99 8.97
C THR A 293 9.81 -2.78 7.71
N THR A 294 11.05 -2.77 7.24
CA THR A 294 11.48 -3.51 6.04
C THR A 294 12.33 -4.75 6.33
N THR A 295 12.74 -4.96 7.60
CA THR A 295 13.46 -6.15 8.00
C THR A 295 12.47 -7.29 8.29
N PRO A 296 12.57 -8.44 7.61
CA PRO A 296 11.69 -9.57 7.87
C PRO A 296 12.01 -10.23 9.22
N PHE A 297 11.02 -10.90 9.80
CA PHE A 297 11.26 -11.79 10.93
C PHE A 297 12.03 -13.03 10.46
N ASP A 298 13.01 -13.48 11.26
CA ASP A 298 13.80 -14.67 10.96
C ASP A 298 12.96 -15.93 11.15
N PHE A 299 12.31 -16.35 10.08
CA PHE A 299 11.49 -17.55 9.99
C PHE A 299 11.67 -18.18 8.60
N GLU A 300 11.19 -19.42 8.42
CA GLU A 300 11.32 -20.11 7.14
C GLU A 300 10.82 -19.26 5.97
N ALA A 301 11.69 -19.07 4.98
CA ALA A 301 11.32 -18.43 3.74
C ALA A 301 10.33 -19.30 2.94
N ARG A 302 9.55 -18.67 2.07
CA ARG A 302 8.46 -19.33 1.33
C ARG A 302 8.50 -18.94 -0.12
N GLU A 303 8.18 -19.91 -0.94
CA GLU A 303 8.02 -19.66 -2.37
C GLU A 303 6.77 -18.80 -2.62
N ASN A 304 6.96 -17.70 -3.30
CA ASN A 304 5.93 -16.77 -3.74
C ASN A 304 6.13 -16.45 -5.22
N LYS A 305 5.06 -16.50 -6.01
CA LYS A 305 5.16 -16.28 -7.47
C LYS A 305 5.74 -14.93 -7.88
N LEU A 306 5.57 -13.91 -7.03
CA LEU A 306 5.97 -12.54 -7.33
C LEU A 306 7.27 -12.14 -6.62
N PHE A 307 7.52 -12.70 -5.44
CA PHE A 307 8.64 -12.36 -4.57
C PHE A 307 9.68 -13.48 -4.47
N GLY A 308 9.53 -14.58 -5.21
CA GLY A 308 10.42 -15.74 -5.12
C GLY A 308 10.44 -16.35 -3.72
N GLU A 309 11.59 -16.86 -3.30
CA GLU A 309 11.80 -17.27 -1.92
C GLU A 309 11.80 -16.03 -1.03
N SER A 310 10.77 -15.89 -0.18
CA SER A 310 10.50 -14.64 0.53
C SER A 310 10.12 -14.85 1.98
N GLN A 311 10.41 -13.85 2.81
CA GLN A 311 9.99 -13.70 4.19
C GLN A 311 9.04 -12.50 4.32
N TYR A 312 8.46 -12.31 5.51
CA TYR A 312 7.47 -11.25 5.74
C TYR A 312 7.95 -10.27 6.80
N ALA A 313 7.92 -8.99 6.47
CA ALA A 313 8.21 -7.87 7.36
C ALA A 313 6.92 -7.18 7.85
N PHE A 314 6.95 -5.90 8.10
CA PHE A 314 5.80 -5.11 8.56
C PHE A 314 4.86 -4.76 7.39
N GLY A 315 3.99 -5.72 7.02
CA GLY A 315 3.06 -5.54 5.91
C GLY A 315 3.70 -5.65 4.52
N HIS A 316 4.91 -6.23 4.43
CA HIS A 316 5.65 -6.42 3.18
C HIS A 316 6.22 -7.83 3.07
N PHE A 317 6.18 -8.38 1.86
CA PHE A 317 7.07 -9.48 1.49
C PHE A 317 8.45 -8.91 1.14
N VAL A 318 9.49 -9.60 1.56
CA VAL A 318 10.90 -9.32 1.22
C VAL A 318 11.47 -10.56 0.56
N GLY A 319 11.93 -10.44 -0.68
CA GLY A 319 12.40 -11.59 -1.45
C GLY A 319 13.16 -11.15 -2.70
N SER A 320 13.07 -11.93 -3.77
CA SER A 320 13.76 -11.61 -5.03
C SER A 320 12.88 -11.81 -6.26
N SER A 321 12.98 -10.88 -7.22
CA SER A 321 12.29 -10.95 -8.51
C SER A 321 13.19 -10.33 -9.59
N HIS A 322 13.22 -10.95 -10.77
CA HIS A 322 14.06 -10.49 -11.90
C HIS A 322 15.54 -10.33 -11.54
N GLY A 323 16.07 -11.13 -10.59
CA GLY A 323 17.46 -11.07 -10.14
C GLY A 323 17.79 -9.87 -9.24
N GLN A 324 16.79 -9.18 -8.70
CA GLN A 324 16.90 -8.05 -7.79
C GLN A 324 16.18 -8.35 -6.48
N GLU A 325 16.61 -7.74 -5.39
CA GLU A 325 15.81 -7.69 -4.17
C GLU A 325 14.49 -6.95 -4.46
N VAL A 326 13.39 -7.48 -3.96
CA VAL A 326 12.08 -6.85 -4.05
C VAL A 326 11.38 -6.84 -2.71
N ILE A 327 10.86 -5.67 -2.34
CA ILE A 327 10.04 -5.47 -1.15
C ILE A 327 8.68 -4.95 -1.60
N GLY A 328 7.59 -5.56 -1.13
CA GLY A 328 6.27 -5.13 -1.55
C GLY A 328 5.15 -6.02 -1.09
N HIS A 329 3.98 -5.80 -1.63
CA HIS A 329 2.79 -6.58 -1.31
C HIS A 329 1.80 -6.54 -2.47
N THR A 330 0.90 -7.52 -2.52
CA THR A 330 -0.29 -7.49 -3.36
C THR A 330 -1.51 -7.13 -2.52
N GLY A 331 -2.55 -6.60 -3.16
CA GLY A 331 -3.83 -6.37 -2.52
C GLY A 331 -4.95 -7.04 -3.29
N GLY A 332 -5.90 -7.62 -2.60
CA GLY A 332 -7.13 -8.16 -3.17
C GLY A 332 -8.29 -7.91 -2.22
N TRP A 333 -9.38 -7.41 -2.74
CA TRP A 333 -10.67 -7.30 -2.06
C TRP A 333 -11.77 -7.24 -3.12
N VAL A 334 -13.02 -7.42 -2.72
CA VAL A 334 -14.15 -7.41 -3.67
C VAL A 334 -13.99 -6.29 -4.70
N GLY A 335 -13.98 -6.64 -5.98
CA GLY A 335 -13.87 -5.71 -7.11
C GLY A 335 -12.50 -5.06 -7.34
N PHE A 336 -11.51 -5.29 -6.48
CA PHE A 336 -10.21 -4.64 -6.59
C PHE A 336 -9.05 -5.64 -6.49
N ASN A 337 -7.99 -5.40 -7.24
CA ASN A 337 -6.69 -5.98 -7.00
C ASN A 337 -5.57 -4.97 -7.28
N THR A 338 -4.50 -5.06 -6.50
CA THR A 338 -3.45 -4.05 -6.45
C THR A 338 -2.10 -4.71 -6.25
N VAL A 339 -1.03 -4.00 -6.62
CA VAL A 339 0.35 -4.42 -6.34
C VAL A 339 1.25 -3.21 -6.15
N TYR A 340 2.18 -3.34 -5.23
CA TYR A 340 3.31 -2.46 -5.05
C TYR A 340 4.59 -3.29 -4.96
N LEU A 341 5.55 -3.01 -5.83
CA LEU A 341 6.86 -3.65 -5.90
C LEU A 341 7.93 -2.56 -5.83
N ARG A 342 8.81 -2.64 -4.85
CA ARG A 342 9.94 -1.75 -4.68
C ARG A 342 11.24 -2.54 -4.84
N TYR A 343 12.11 -2.08 -5.70
CA TYR A 343 13.45 -2.61 -5.98
C TYR A 343 14.49 -1.62 -5.43
N PRO A 344 14.89 -1.75 -4.15
CA PRO A 344 15.69 -0.73 -3.46
C PRO A 344 17.01 -0.43 -4.16
N ASP A 345 17.74 -1.45 -4.60
CA ASP A 345 19.06 -1.33 -5.26
C ASP A 345 18.99 -0.56 -6.58
N LEU A 346 17.81 -0.51 -7.20
CA LEU A 346 17.58 0.22 -8.46
C LEU A 346 16.85 1.55 -8.24
N SER A 347 16.49 1.88 -7.00
CA SER A 347 15.59 3.01 -6.69
C SER A 347 14.35 3.03 -7.61
N LEU A 348 13.83 1.83 -7.93
CA LEU A 348 12.71 1.60 -8.84
C LEU A 348 11.52 1.06 -8.06
N SER A 349 10.34 1.62 -8.33
CA SER A 349 9.09 1.07 -7.78
C SER A 349 7.99 1.03 -8.83
N ILE A 350 7.14 0.01 -8.72
CA ILE A 350 5.96 -0.19 -9.56
C ILE A 350 4.74 -0.19 -8.64
N VAL A 351 3.78 0.66 -8.93
CA VAL A 351 2.47 0.68 -8.28
C VAL A 351 1.39 0.50 -9.34
N ASN A 352 0.51 -0.49 -9.16
CA ASN A 352 -0.58 -0.76 -10.09
C ASN A 352 -1.86 -1.11 -9.33
N PHE A 353 -2.92 -0.33 -9.53
CA PHE A 353 -4.22 -0.48 -8.88
C PHE A 353 -5.28 -0.73 -9.93
N CYS A 354 -6.00 -1.84 -9.83
CA CYS A 354 -7.04 -2.24 -10.78
C CYS A 354 -8.40 -2.41 -10.08
N ASN A 355 -9.48 -2.11 -10.79
CA ASN A 355 -10.85 -2.15 -10.31
C ASN A 355 -11.68 -3.31 -10.87
N SER A 356 -11.04 -4.44 -11.15
CA SER A 356 -11.71 -5.65 -11.62
C SER A 356 -11.08 -6.91 -11.01
N THR A 357 -11.90 -7.95 -10.83
CA THR A 357 -11.42 -9.26 -10.33
C THR A 357 -10.72 -10.10 -11.40
N ASP A 358 -10.91 -9.79 -12.67
CA ASP A 358 -10.35 -10.55 -13.81
C ASP A 358 -9.10 -9.92 -14.41
N VAL A 359 -8.77 -8.69 -14.05
CA VAL A 359 -7.52 -8.02 -14.41
C VAL A 359 -6.49 -8.23 -13.30
N SER A 360 -5.36 -8.86 -13.59
CA SER A 360 -4.32 -9.11 -12.60
C SER A 360 -3.34 -7.96 -12.48
N ALA A 361 -3.52 -7.10 -11.47
CA ALA A 361 -2.58 -6.02 -11.15
C ALA A 361 -1.17 -6.56 -10.91
N ALA A 362 -1.05 -7.72 -10.25
CA ALA A 362 0.22 -8.37 -9.94
C ALA A 362 0.97 -8.79 -11.20
N ASN A 363 0.30 -9.44 -12.16
CA ASN A 363 0.94 -9.85 -13.40
C ASN A 363 1.37 -8.65 -14.25
N LEU A 364 0.47 -7.65 -14.42
CA LEU A 364 0.77 -6.42 -15.16
C LEU A 364 1.90 -5.63 -14.52
N GLY A 365 1.88 -5.50 -13.19
CA GLY A 365 2.94 -4.84 -12.43
C GLY A 365 4.30 -5.55 -12.54
N ASN A 366 4.30 -6.89 -12.54
CA ASN A 366 5.51 -7.70 -12.71
C ASN A 366 6.11 -7.55 -14.11
N GLU A 367 5.28 -7.54 -15.17
CA GLU A 367 5.78 -7.30 -16.53
C GLU A 367 6.28 -5.85 -16.70
N ALA A 368 5.59 -4.87 -16.10
CA ALA A 368 6.07 -3.48 -16.08
C ALA A 368 7.43 -3.37 -15.35
N ALA A 369 7.60 -4.09 -14.22
CA ALA A 369 8.88 -4.17 -13.51
C ALA A 369 9.98 -4.74 -14.39
N LYS A 370 9.72 -5.86 -15.07
CA LYS A 370 10.68 -6.50 -15.98
C LYS A 370 11.14 -5.57 -17.11
N ILE A 371 10.19 -4.85 -17.73
CA ILE A 371 10.50 -3.85 -18.78
C ILE A 371 11.37 -2.73 -18.21
N SER A 372 11.02 -2.22 -17.02
CA SER A 372 11.72 -1.12 -16.36
C SER A 372 13.13 -1.51 -15.90
N ILE A 373 13.30 -2.70 -15.33
CA ILE A 373 14.61 -3.25 -14.94
C ILE A 373 15.50 -3.42 -16.17
N ASN A 374 14.95 -3.99 -17.26
CA ASN A 374 15.69 -4.12 -18.52
C ASN A 374 16.11 -2.75 -19.11
N TRP A 375 15.29 -1.71 -18.96
CA TRP A 375 15.63 -0.35 -19.37
C TRP A 375 16.82 0.20 -18.56
N LEU A 376 16.81 0.00 -17.22
CA LEU A 376 17.89 0.47 -16.33
C LEU A 376 19.19 -0.31 -16.51
N THR A 377 19.12 -1.60 -16.84
CA THR A 377 20.29 -2.50 -16.90
C THR A 377 20.89 -2.65 -18.30
N LYS A 378 20.19 -2.20 -19.35
CA LYS A 378 20.74 -2.12 -20.71
C LYS A 378 21.61 -0.86 -20.82
N LYS A 379 22.84 -0.94 -20.31
CA LYS A 379 23.90 0.05 -20.58
C LYS A 379 24.91 -0.50 -21.56
#